data_49c04023e4b56b5b56f7f2e6505e0c7f
#
_entry.id   49c04023e4b56b5b56f7f2e6505e0c7f
#
_cell.length_a   1.000
_cell.length_b   1.000
_cell.length_c   1.000
_cell.angle_alpha   90.00
_cell.angle_beta   90.00
_cell.angle_gamma   90.00
#
_symmetry.space_group_name_H-M   'P 1'
#
loop_
_entity.id
_entity.type
_entity.pdbx_description
1 polymer ?
#
loop_
_entity_poly.entity_id
_entity_poly.type
_entity_poly.pdbx_seq_one_letter_code
_entity_poly.pdbx_strand_id
1 'polypeptide(L)'
;MALAVGLMSTTAIAQSPAASSPTVHPTPQSMQLDLEKMFHTRSPWRLVVIEGMPVKDYGENDAPGALTLCLQRGPTGPCLSDPVTPPLRAPTPDYAIAWEPHYLLTAKVVYPQGPKAAPLLLLVTGSLNSGDGDQIVATQLLDYDSGHDEFRRVYRKSTGHNNNQEIRFIADGPLRGSVITAEPQEHPPYGYWIVVNTLSRAGAYRQVLRYRSATRYNDGNTLAVIDSEMPNIERQLGLWKPGEPLPTPSAGDGKPCIKPTLRHSALWCE
;
A
#
# COMPACT_ATOMS: atom_id res chain seq x y z
N MET A 1 -24.29 78.00 -4.83
CA MET A 1 -23.84 76.75 -5.39
C MET A 1 -22.33 76.69 -5.22
N ALA A 2 -21.83 75.91 -4.26
CA ALA A 2 -20.41 75.74 -3.99
C ALA A 2 -20.10 74.26 -4.07
N LEU A 3 -19.24 73.84 -5.03
CA LEU A 3 -18.74 72.47 -5.15
C LEU A 3 -17.55 72.31 -4.22
N ALA A 4 -17.62 71.31 -3.32
CA ALA A 4 -16.49 70.88 -2.53
C ALA A 4 -15.83 69.68 -3.23
N VAL A 5 -14.54 69.80 -3.57
CA VAL A 5 -13.70 68.76 -4.12
C VAL A 5 -12.98 68.07 -2.97
N GLY A 6 -13.31 66.81 -2.71
CA GLY A 6 -12.64 65.98 -1.69
C GLY A 6 -11.39 65.33 -2.27
N LEU A 7 -10.22 65.63 -1.70
CA LEU A 7 -8.96 64.89 -1.97
C LEU A 7 -8.98 63.54 -1.24
N MET A 8 -8.92 62.46 -1.99
CA MET A 8 -8.65 61.12 -1.42
C MET A 8 -7.12 60.90 -1.36
N SER A 9 -6.59 60.78 -0.17
CA SER A 9 -5.20 60.38 0.09
C SER A 9 -5.08 58.84 0.02
N THR A 10 -4.37 58.31 -0.94
CA THR A 10 -4.04 56.89 -1.02
C THR A 10 -2.77 56.60 -0.21
N THR A 11 -2.91 55.91 0.90
CA THR A 11 -1.79 55.36 1.67
C THR A 11 -1.27 54.11 1.01
N ALA A 12 -0.04 54.15 0.52
CA ALA A 12 0.70 53.00 0.00
C ALA A 12 1.17 52.14 1.19
N ILE A 13 0.68 50.91 1.28
CA ILE A 13 1.16 49.92 2.23
C ILE A 13 2.42 49.28 1.65
N ALA A 14 3.58 49.54 2.25
CA ALA A 14 4.82 48.87 1.94
C ALA A 14 4.75 47.38 2.35
N GLN A 15 4.75 46.45 1.38
CA GLN A 15 4.90 45.04 1.66
C GLN A 15 6.34 44.77 2.05
N SER A 16 6.56 44.28 3.27
CA SER A 16 7.84 43.72 3.72
C SER A 16 8.15 42.47 2.90
N PRO A 17 9.41 42.26 2.44
CA PRO A 17 9.80 41.03 1.78
C PRO A 17 9.66 39.85 2.75
N ALA A 18 8.90 38.84 2.35
CA ALA A 18 8.78 37.60 3.09
C ALA A 18 10.18 36.98 3.24
N ALA A 19 10.61 36.78 4.47
CA ALA A 19 11.83 36.06 4.78
C ALA A 19 11.70 34.62 4.23
N SER A 20 12.54 34.27 3.27
CA SER A 20 12.67 32.90 2.78
C SER A 20 13.13 32.02 3.94
N SER A 21 12.25 31.12 4.40
CA SER A 21 12.60 30.08 5.35
C SER A 21 13.75 29.23 4.77
N PRO A 22 14.77 28.89 5.56
CA PRO A 22 15.83 28.02 5.07
C PRO A 22 15.24 26.68 4.66
N THR A 23 15.44 26.28 3.42
CA THR A 23 15.11 24.96 2.91
C THR A 23 16.00 23.95 3.64
N VAL A 24 15.46 23.31 4.67
CA VAL A 24 16.13 22.20 5.34
C VAL A 24 16.07 21.02 4.37
N HIS A 25 17.15 20.77 3.64
CA HIS A 25 17.29 19.54 2.86
C HIS A 25 17.27 18.36 3.85
N PRO A 26 16.29 17.41 3.73
CA PRO A 26 16.28 16.27 4.61
C PRO A 26 17.56 15.47 4.41
N THR A 27 18.26 15.21 5.51
CA THR A 27 19.38 14.27 5.53
C THR A 27 18.84 12.89 5.16
N PRO A 28 19.56 12.08 4.35
CA PRO A 28 19.14 10.73 4.03
C PRO A 28 18.75 9.97 5.30
N GLN A 29 17.48 9.57 5.40
CA GLN A 29 16.98 8.86 6.56
C GLN A 29 17.27 7.38 6.38
N SER A 30 17.88 6.75 7.37
CA SER A 30 17.98 5.31 7.42
C SER A 30 17.03 4.77 8.49
N MET A 31 16.15 3.85 8.09
CA MET A 31 15.32 3.09 9.00
C MET A 31 15.87 1.68 9.16
N GLN A 32 15.86 1.17 10.40
CA GLN A 32 16.24 -0.21 10.69
C GLN A 32 15.12 -0.89 11.48
N LEU A 33 14.79 -2.12 11.07
CA LEU A 33 13.86 -2.98 11.78
C LEU A 33 14.59 -4.25 12.20
N ASP A 34 14.68 -4.49 13.51
CA ASP A 34 15.24 -5.73 14.06
C ASP A 34 14.28 -6.88 13.82
N LEU A 35 14.76 -7.94 13.16
CA LEU A 35 13.98 -9.12 12.83
C LEU A 35 14.31 -10.32 13.73
N GLU A 36 15.40 -10.26 14.49
CA GLU A 36 15.91 -11.37 15.29
C GLU A 36 14.85 -11.89 16.27
N LYS A 37 14.34 -11.00 17.11
CA LYS A 37 13.39 -11.38 18.16
C LYS A 37 12.04 -11.83 17.61
N MET A 38 11.57 -11.21 16.52
CA MET A 38 10.25 -11.47 15.97
C MET A 38 10.19 -12.76 15.15
N PHE A 39 11.30 -13.11 14.49
CA PHE A 39 11.41 -14.31 13.66
C PHE A 39 12.19 -15.43 14.32
N HIS A 40 12.77 -15.19 15.51
CA HIS A 40 13.66 -16.14 16.20
C HIS A 40 14.78 -16.62 15.26
N THR A 41 15.42 -15.68 14.57
CA THR A 41 16.44 -15.97 13.57
C THR A 41 17.71 -16.51 14.23
N ARG A 42 18.46 -17.34 13.51
CA ARG A 42 19.75 -17.89 13.99
C ARG A 42 20.85 -16.84 14.08
N SER A 43 20.82 -15.89 13.14
CA SER A 43 21.72 -14.76 13.07
C SER A 43 20.96 -13.46 13.34
N PRO A 44 21.59 -12.38 13.80
CA PRO A 44 20.92 -11.11 14.07
C PRO A 44 20.54 -10.40 12.76
N TRP A 45 19.41 -10.79 12.17
CA TRP A 45 18.86 -10.21 10.95
C TRP A 45 18.17 -8.88 11.22
N ARG A 46 18.34 -7.97 10.28
CA ARG A 46 17.63 -6.68 10.24
C ARG A 46 17.24 -6.29 8.81
N LEU A 47 16.12 -5.61 8.68
CA LEU A 47 15.78 -4.85 7.49
C LEU A 47 16.43 -3.47 7.62
N VAL A 48 17.17 -3.06 6.61
CA VAL A 48 17.74 -1.71 6.49
C VAL A 48 17.13 -1.04 5.27
N VAL A 49 16.63 0.17 5.44
CA VAL A 49 16.07 1.00 4.37
C VAL A 49 16.86 2.28 4.33
N ILE A 50 17.46 2.58 3.20
CA ILE A 50 18.27 3.77 2.98
C ILE A 50 17.58 4.60 1.90
N GLU A 51 17.27 5.84 2.23
CA GLU A 51 16.74 6.81 1.27
C GLU A 51 17.89 7.51 0.54
N GLY A 52 17.80 7.59 -0.77
CA GLY A 52 18.75 8.31 -1.61
C GLY A 52 18.60 9.84 -1.50
N MET A 53 19.34 10.55 -2.32
CA MET A 53 19.22 12.01 -2.40
C MET A 53 17.83 12.39 -2.93
N PRO A 54 17.20 13.45 -2.39
CA PRO A 54 15.94 13.97 -2.90
C PRO A 54 15.97 14.21 -4.41
N VAL A 55 14.85 13.97 -5.06
CA VAL A 55 14.67 14.15 -6.52
C VAL A 55 13.51 15.10 -6.79
N LYS A 56 13.33 15.49 -8.05
CA LYS A 56 12.11 16.16 -8.49
C LYS A 56 11.11 15.12 -9.01
N ASP A 57 9.86 15.28 -8.62
CA ASP A 57 8.75 14.49 -9.19
C ASP A 57 8.33 15.04 -10.59
N TYR A 58 7.32 14.44 -11.18
CA TYR A 58 6.79 14.88 -12.48
C TYR A 58 6.17 16.28 -12.48
N GLY A 59 5.86 16.83 -11.31
CA GLY A 59 5.34 18.19 -11.11
C GLY A 59 6.40 19.19 -10.67
N GLU A 60 7.69 18.85 -10.80
CA GLU A 60 8.83 19.66 -10.33
C GLU A 60 8.86 19.93 -8.81
N ASN A 61 8.08 19.16 -8.01
CA ASN A 61 8.10 19.23 -6.56
C ASN A 61 9.23 18.39 -5.97
N ASP A 62 9.70 18.75 -4.78
CA ASP A 62 10.66 17.93 -4.06
C ASP A 62 10.02 16.62 -3.60
N ALA A 63 10.65 15.51 -3.90
CA ALA A 63 10.24 14.16 -3.56
C ALA A 63 11.40 13.36 -2.95
N PRO A 64 11.09 12.30 -2.16
CA PRO A 64 12.10 11.42 -1.61
C PRO A 64 12.96 10.79 -2.70
N GLY A 65 14.23 10.55 -2.40
CA GLY A 65 15.12 9.79 -3.27
C GLY A 65 14.74 8.32 -3.36
N ALA A 66 15.36 7.62 -4.30
CA ALA A 66 15.12 6.17 -4.46
C ALA A 66 15.50 5.41 -3.18
N LEU A 67 14.67 4.44 -2.79
CA LEU A 67 14.92 3.58 -1.63
C LEU A 67 15.82 2.41 -1.99
N THR A 68 16.86 2.20 -1.19
CA THR A 68 17.59 0.93 -1.14
C THR A 68 17.11 0.12 0.05
N LEU A 69 16.51 -1.05 -0.21
CA LEU A 69 16.09 -1.99 0.81
C LEU A 69 17.08 -3.14 0.87
N CYS A 70 17.50 -3.52 2.08
CA CYS A 70 18.38 -4.65 2.29
C CYS A 70 17.96 -5.48 3.52
N LEU A 71 18.11 -6.78 3.38
CA LEU A 71 18.25 -7.66 4.53
C LEU A 71 19.73 -7.77 4.87
N GLN A 72 20.08 -7.54 6.12
CA GLN A 72 21.46 -7.55 6.58
C GLN A 72 21.61 -8.48 7.77
N ARG A 73 22.63 -9.35 7.70
CA ARG A 73 22.99 -10.25 8.79
C ARG A 73 24.05 -9.59 9.67
N GLY A 74 23.64 -9.18 10.87
CA GLY A 74 24.50 -8.40 11.77
C GLY A 74 24.78 -6.96 11.30
N PRO A 75 25.49 -6.18 12.12
CA PRO A 75 25.72 -4.75 11.85
C PRO A 75 26.64 -4.47 10.66
N THR A 76 27.49 -5.40 10.31
CA THR A 76 28.52 -5.25 9.25
C THR A 76 28.34 -6.23 8.09
N GLY A 77 27.27 -7.03 8.10
CA GLY A 77 26.98 -7.99 7.03
C GLY A 77 26.68 -7.30 5.70
N PRO A 78 26.77 -8.02 4.58
CA PRO A 78 26.43 -7.46 3.28
C PRO A 78 24.96 -7.10 3.21
N CYS A 79 24.64 -6.08 2.42
CA CYS A 79 23.28 -5.72 2.06
C CYS A 79 22.74 -6.72 1.01
N LEU A 80 21.77 -7.52 1.39
CA LEU A 80 21.08 -8.44 0.48
C LEU A 80 19.80 -7.76 -0.01
N SER A 81 19.85 -7.17 -1.20
CA SER A 81 18.71 -6.45 -1.78
C SER A 81 17.67 -7.40 -2.38
N ASP A 82 18.08 -8.54 -2.96
CA ASP A 82 17.17 -9.64 -3.24
C ASP A 82 17.03 -10.49 -1.95
N PRO A 83 15.85 -10.69 -1.41
CA PRO A 83 14.52 -10.66 -2.00
C PRO A 83 13.66 -9.42 -1.71
N VAL A 84 14.16 -8.36 -1.06
CA VAL A 84 13.34 -7.23 -0.60
C VAL A 84 13.11 -6.14 -1.65
N THR A 85 14.06 -5.95 -2.57
CA THR A 85 13.90 -4.96 -3.64
C THR A 85 12.89 -5.48 -4.68
N PRO A 86 11.86 -4.72 -5.01
CA PRO A 86 10.98 -5.09 -6.12
C PRO A 86 11.78 -5.09 -7.42
N PRO A 87 11.48 -5.99 -8.36
CA PRO A 87 12.17 -5.99 -9.65
C PRO A 87 11.84 -4.70 -10.40
N LEU A 88 12.84 -4.13 -11.04
CA LEU A 88 12.73 -2.94 -11.88
C LEU A 88 11.89 -3.18 -13.16
N ARG A 89 11.48 -4.41 -13.43
CA ARG A 89 10.65 -4.76 -14.58
C ARG A 89 9.44 -5.58 -14.17
N ALA A 90 8.27 -5.17 -14.66
CA ALA A 90 7.10 -6.05 -14.65
C ALA A 90 7.37 -7.27 -15.56
N PRO A 91 6.94 -8.48 -15.14
CA PRO A 91 7.21 -9.70 -15.92
C PRO A 91 6.37 -9.85 -17.20
N THR A 92 5.50 -8.90 -17.55
CA THR A 92 4.66 -8.95 -18.75
C THR A 92 5.24 -8.11 -19.88
N PRO A 93 5.27 -8.63 -21.13
CA PRO A 93 5.89 -7.97 -22.27
C PRO A 93 5.31 -6.58 -22.61
N ASP A 94 4.04 -6.34 -22.31
CA ASP A 94 3.31 -5.18 -22.79
C ASP A 94 3.39 -3.93 -21.88
N TYR A 95 3.82 -4.08 -20.60
CA TYR A 95 3.98 -2.97 -19.66
C TYR A 95 5.22 -3.18 -18.76
N ALA A 96 6.38 -3.28 -19.38
CA ALA A 96 7.64 -3.31 -18.64
C ALA A 96 8.01 -1.89 -18.18
N ILE A 97 7.22 -1.29 -17.31
CA ILE A 97 7.59 -0.03 -16.67
C ILE A 97 8.66 -0.37 -15.63
N ALA A 98 9.89 0.04 -15.94
CA ALA A 98 10.94 0.09 -14.93
C ALA A 98 10.53 1.16 -13.91
N TRP A 99 10.43 0.76 -12.63
CA TRP A 99 10.12 1.71 -11.57
C TRP A 99 11.03 1.44 -10.36
N GLU A 100 11.32 2.51 -9.66
CA GLU A 100 12.10 2.47 -8.43
C GLU A 100 11.21 2.79 -7.23
N PRO A 101 11.37 2.12 -6.08
CA PRO A 101 10.67 2.51 -4.88
C PRO A 101 11.25 3.83 -4.35
N HIS A 102 10.36 4.78 -4.07
CA HIS A 102 10.69 6.05 -3.43
C HIS A 102 10.04 6.20 -2.06
N TYR A 103 8.95 5.46 -1.82
CA TYR A 103 8.21 5.50 -0.57
C TYR A 103 8.19 4.12 0.09
N LEU A 104 8.54 4.08 1.38
CA LEU A 104 8.25 2.94 2.23
C LEU A 104 6.89 3.16 2.90
N LEU A 105 5.85 2.55 2.33
CA LEU A 105 4.48 2.70 2.84
C LEU A 105 4.21 1.82 4.07
N THR A 106 4.84 0.65 4.11
CA THR A 106 4.72 -0.28 5.25
C THR A 106 5.96 -1.18 5.36
N ALA A 107 6.46 -1.33 6.59
CA ALA A 107 7.39 -2.37 6.96
C ALA A 107 6.98 -2.88 8.35
N LYS A 108 6.38 -4.07 8.42
CA LYS A 108 5.91 -4.63 9.68
C LYS A 108 5.89 -6.16 9.67
N VAL A 109 5.97 -6.75 10.86
CA VAL A 109 5.76 -8.18 11.04
C VAL A 109 4.28 -8.47 11.19
N VAL A 110 3.80 -9.47 10.46
CA VAL A 110 2.40 -9.91 10.46
C VAL A 110 2.32 -11.41 10.76
N TYR A 111 1.19 -11.84 11.33
CA TYR A 111 0.94 -13.22 11.73
C TYR A 111 -0.26 -13.80 11.00
N PRO A 112 -0.08 -14.39 9.80
CA PRO A 112 -1.17 -14.78 8.92
C PRO A 112 -2.10 -15.84 9.52
N GLN A 113 -1.60 -16.70 10.37
CA GLN A 113 -2.37 -17.78 11.03
C GLN A 113 -2.58 -17.54 12.54
N GLY A 114 -2.40 -16.29 12.98
CA GLY A 114 -2.55 -15.89 14.37
C GLY A 114 -1.22 -15.74 15.13
N PRO A 115 -1.24 -15.20 16.35
CA PRO A 115 -0.05 -14.73 17.06
C PRO A 115 0.95 -15.82 17.45
N LYS A 116 0.56 -17.10 17.39
CA LYS A 116 1.44 -18.25 17.68
C LYS A 116 2.01 -18.89 16.40
N ALA A 117 1.61 -18.44 15.24
CA ALA A 117 2.10 -18.95 13.97
C ALA A 117 3.40 -18.28 13.53
N ALA A 118 4.07 -18.85 12.54
CA ALA A 118 5.25 -18.25 11.94
C ALA A 118 4.93 -16.84 11.42
N PRO A 119 5.73 -15.83 11.76
CA PRO A 119 5.56 -14.47 11.30
C PRO A 119 5.97 -14.32 9.82
N LEU A 120 5.43 -13.31 9.16
CA LEU A 120 5.91 -12.83 7.86
C LEU A 120 6.30 -11.35 7.96
N LEU A 121 7.31 -10.95 7.20
CA LEU A 121 7.64 -9.54 7.01
C LEU A 121 6.80 -9.00 5.84
N LEU A 122 5.89 -8.08 6.13
CA LEU A 122 5.12 -7.34 5.14
C LEU A 122 5.86 -6.06 4.77
N LEU A 123 6.18 -5.93 3.49
CA LEU A 123 6.75 -4.73 2.89
C LEU A 123 5.80 -4.18 1.84
N VAL A 124 5.52 -2.89 1.91
CA VAL A 124 4.77 -2.15 0.89
C VAL A 124 5.59 -0.94 0.51
N THR A 125 5.92 -0.82 -0.77
CA THR A 125 6.70 0.30 -1.32
C THR A 125 5.96 0.93 -2.48
N GLY A 126 6.15 2.23 -2.68
CA GLY A 126 5.57 3.01 -3.77
C GLY A 126 6.63 3.66 -4.65
N SER A 127 6.32 3.83 -5.94
CA SER A 127 7.08 4.67 -6.87
C SER A 127 6.85 6.16 -6.58
N LEU A 128 7.50 7.05 -7.31
CA LEU A 128 7.04 8.42 -7.43
C LEU A 128 5.62 8.45 -8.02
N ASN A 129 4.86 9.47 -7.65
CA ASN A 129 3.58 9.73 -8.30
C ASN A 129 3.82 10.28 -9.71
N SER A 130 3.06 9.80 -10.68
CA SER A 130 2.98 10.42 -12.00
C SER A 130 2.22 11.76 -11.94
N GLY A 131 2.25 12.53 -13.01
CA GLY A 131 1.61 13.86 -13.04
C GLY A 131 0.09 13.86 -12.83
N ASP A 132 -0.59 12.73 -13.01
CA ASP A 132 -2.01 12.50 -12.72
C ASP A 132 -2.27 11.93 -11.31
N GLY A 133 -1.22 11.76 -10.51
CA GLY A 133 -1.30 11.21 -9.16
C GLY A 133 -1.22 9.70 -9.08
N ASP A 134 -1.07 9.01 -10.19
CA ASP A 134 -0.86 7.56 -10.20
C ASP A 134 0.46 7.16 -9.54
N GLN A 135 0.45 6.04 -8.87
CA GLN A 135 1.62 5.46 -8.22
C GLN A 135 1.63 3.94 -8.45
N ILE A 136 2.80 3.37 -8.66
CA ILE A 136 2.96 1.92 -8.63
C ILE A 136 3.28 1.51 -7.20
N VAL A 137 2.49 0.59 -6.66
CA VAL A 137 2.67 0.04 -5.30
C VAL A 137 3.03 -1.42 -5.39
N ALA A 138 4.13 -1.82 -4.76
CA ALA A 138 4.53 -3.22 -4.61
C ALA A 138 4.29 -3.71 -3.18
N THR A 139 3.54 -4.80 -3.07
CA THR A 139 3.33 -5.52 -1.81
C THR A 139 4.09 -6.83 -1.84
N GLN A 140 4.89 -7.08 -0.80
CA GLN A 140 5.69 -8.29 -0.65
C GLN A 140 5.51 -8.88 0.75
N LEU A 141 5.53 -10.22 0.82
CA LEU A 141 5.60 -10.95 2.08
C LEU A 141 6.81 -11.88 2.02
N LEU A 142 7.62 -11.83 3.08
CA LEU A 142 8.79 -12.67 3.22
C LEU A 142 8.65 -13.56 4.44
N ASP A 143 9.04 -14.82 4.29
CA ASP A 143 9.16 -15.83 5.32
C ASP A 143 10.62 -16.01 5.71
N TYR A 144 10.88 -16.39 6.95
CA TYR A 144 12.21 -16.79 7.41
C TYR A 144 12.37 -18.30 7.35
N ASP A 145 13.29 -18.76 6.51
CA ASP A 145 13.70 -20.17 6.46
C ASP A 145 14.79 -20.45 7.50
N SER A 146 14.39 -21.03 8.62
CA SER A 146 15.32 -21.38 9.68
C SER A 146 16.32 -22.49 9.26
N GLY A 147 15.99 -23.29 8.24
CA GLY A 147 16.90 -24.32 7.72
C GLY A 147 18.14 -23.75 7.06
N HIS A 148 17.96 -22.68 6.29
CA HIS A 148 19.01 -22.01 5.53
C HIS A 148 19.47 -20.71 6.15
N ASP A 149 18.83 -20.25 7.25
CA ASP A 149 19.07 -18.93 7.88
C ASP A 149 18.94 -17.78 6.87
N GLU A 150 17.82 -17.74 6.12
CA GLU A 150 17.58 -16.74 5.09
C GLU A 150 16.10 -16.33 5.03
N PHE A 151 15.86 -15.14 4.48
CA PHE A 151 14.50 -14.70 4.15
C PHE A 151 14.18 -15.02 2.70
N ARG A 152 12.99 -15.59 2.45
CA ARG A 152 12.46 -15.89 1.11
C ARG A 152 11.17 -15.16 0.85
N ARG A 153 10.98 -14.74 -0.38
CA ARG A 153 9.74 -14.11 -0.81
C ARG A 153 8.66 -15.18 -1.05
N VAL A 154 7.55 -15.10 -0.29
CA VAL A 154 6.40 -16.02 -0.38
C VAL A 154 5.21 -15.42 -1.10
N TYR A 155 5.18 -14.09 -1.23
CA TYR A 155 4.20 -13.34 -2.02
C TYR A 155 4.81 -12.07 -2.60
N ARG A 156 4.37 -11.71 -3.81
CA ARG A 156 4.65 -10.42 -4.42
C ARG A 156 3.57 -10.06 -5.42
N LYS A 157 3.15 -8.82 -5.40
CA LYS A 157 2.27 -8.22 -6.40
C LYS A 157 2.58 -6.73 -6.49
N SER A 158 2.59 -6.21 -7.72
CA SER A 158 2.58 -4.76 -7.96
C SER A 158 1.26 -4.40 -8.63
N THR A 159 0.73 -3.24 -8.29
CA THR A 159 -0.48 -2.68 -8.91
C THR A 159 -0.35 -1.16 -8.96
N GLY A 160 -1.14 -0.51 -9.81
CA GLY A 160 -1.33 0.93 -9.73
C GLY A 160 -2.04 1.32 -8.42
N HIS A 161 -2.05 2.60 -8.11
CA HIS A 161 -2.73 3.18 -6.96
C HIS A 161 -3.62 4.34 -7.41
N ASN A 162 -4.46 4.07 -8.39
CA ASN A 162 -5.50 4.96 -8.86
C ASN A 162 -6.81 4.20 -9.02
N ASN A 163 -7.92 4.91 -9.27
CA ASN A 163 -9.23 4.31 -9.56
C ASN A 163 -9.61 3.18 -8.60
N ASN A 164 -9.25 3.31 -7.30
CA ASN A 164 -9.48 2.31 -6.26
C ASN A 164 -8.83 0.95 -6.52
N GLN A 165 -7.76 0.89 -7.28
CA GLN A 165 -6.90 -0.30 -7.30
C GLN A 165 -6.33 -0.53 -5.90
N GLU A 166 -6.40 -1.77 -5.44
CA GLU A 166 -6.00 -2.10 -4.09
C GLU A 166 -5.22 -3.41 -4.02
N ILE A 167 -4.26 -3.45 -3.09
CA ILE A 167 -3.72 -4.68 -2.52
C ILE A 167 -3.83 -4.55 -1.01
N ARG A 168 -4.43 -5.55 -0.35
CA ARG A 168 -4.59 -5.53 1.10
C ARG A 168 -4.24 -6.86 1.73
N PHE A 169 -3.35 -6.83 2.74
CA PHE A 169 -3.16 -7.93 3.66
C PHE A 169 -4.24 -7.87 4.75
N ILE A 170 -4.99 -8.94 4.95
CA ILE A 170 -6.07 -9.01 5.95
C ILE A 170 -5.48 -9.49 7.27
N ALA A 171 -5.49 -8.59 8.27
CA ALA A 171 -4.91 -8.87 9.58
C ALA A 171 -5.85 -9.67 10.51
N ASP A 172 -7.17 -9.57 10.30
CA ASP A 172 -8.18 -10.07 11.23
C ASP A 172 -9.36 -10.72 10.50
N GLY A 173 -10.27 -11.32 11.28
CA GLY A 173 -11.50 -11.92 10.78
C GLY A 173 -11.30 -13.25 10.06
N PRO A 174 -12.33 -13.73 9.35
CA PRO A 174 -12.34 -15.03 8.66
C PRO A 174 -11.29 -15.15 7.55
N LEU A 175 -10.89 -14.03 6.96
CA LEU A 175 -9.91 -13.94 5.87
C LEU A 175 -8.48 -13.60 6.37
N ARG A 176 -8.25 -13.68 7.68
CA ARG A 176 -6.92 -13.40 8.26
C ARG A 176 -5.81 -14.09 7.49
N GLY A 177 -4.73 -13.35 7.21
CA GLY A 177 -3.57 -13.83 6.48
C GLY A 177 -3.74 -13.91 4.98
N SER A 178 -4.92 -13.59 4.45
CA SER A 178 -5.13 -13.49 3.01
C SER A 178 -4.55 -12.19 2.46
N VAL A 179 -4.16 -12.21 1.19
CA VAL A 179 -3.91 -11.00 0.41
C VAL A 179 -4.99 -10.90 -0.65
N ILE A 180 -5.72 -9.80 -0.63
CA ILE A 180 -6.79 -9.52 -1.58
C ILE A 180 -6.34 -8.39 -2.50
N THR A 181 -6.61 -8.54 -3.80
CA THR A 181 -6.37 -7.48 -4.80
C THR A 181 -7.68 -7.12 -5.50
N ALA A 182 -7.84 -5.84 -5.78
CA ALA A 182 -8.86 -5.30 -6.65
C ALA A 182 -8.18 -4.54 -7.80
N GLU A 183 -8.34 -5.06 -9.02
CA GLU A 183 -7.72 -4.50 -10.23
C GLU A 183 -8.81 -4.12 -11.23
N PRO A 184 -8.85 -2.88 -11.77
CA PRO A 184 -9.87 -2.47 -12.70
C PRO A 184 -9.82 -3.30 -13.98
N GLN A 185 -10.98 -3.45 -14.61
CA GLN A 185 -11.10 -4.05 -15.92
C GLN A 185 -10.99 -2.96 -16.99
N GLU A 186 -10.12 -3.18 -17.97
CA GLU A 186 -9.88 -2.25 -19.06
C GLU A 186 -11.04 -2.17 -20.07
N HIS A 187 -11.88 -3.23 -20.13
CA HIS A 187 -12.95 -3.37 -21.11
C HIS A 187 -14.32 -3.63 -20.47
N PRO A 188 -15.41 -3.22 -21.14
CA PRO A 188 -16.76 -3.51 -20.66
C PRO A 188 -17.05 -5.01 -20.50
N PRO A 189 -17.90 -5.39 -19.52
CA PRO A 189 -18.45 -4.52 -18.50
C PRO A 189 -17.37 -4.09 -17.48
N TYR A 190 -17.23 -2.79 -17.28
CA TYR A 190 -16.26 -2.23 -16.33
C TYR A 190 -16.58 -2.71 -14.92
N GLY A 191 -15.57 -2.86 -14.11
CA GLY A 191 -15.62 -3.31 -12.74
C GLY A 191 -14.21 -3.70 -12.31
N TYR A 192 -14.11 -4.67 -11.39
CA TYR A 192 -12.82 -5.10 -10.86
C TYR A 192 -12.65 -6.61 -10.97
N TRP A 193 -11.43 -7.04 -11.24
CA TRP A 193 -11.00 -8.38 -10.90
C TRP A 193 -10.66 -8.42 -9.41
N ILE A 194 -11.41 -9.21 -8.66
CA ILE A 194 -11.11 -9.52 -7.27
C ILE A 194 -10.37 -10.84 -7.22
N VAL A 195 -9.19 -10.83 -6.58
CA VAL A 195 -8.38 -12.03 -6.40
C VAL A 195 -8.04 -12.19 -4.93
N VAL A 196 -8.27 -13.37 -4.38
CA VAL A 196 -7.90 -13.73 -3.01
C VAL A 196 -6.80 -14.77 -3.04
N ASN A 197 -5.69 -14.45 -2.39
CA ASN A 197 -4.56 -15.36 -2.21
C ASN A 197 -4.44 -15.71 -0.72
N THR A 198 -4.22 -16.98 -0.40
CA THR A 198 -4.00 -17.45 0.98
C THR A 198 -2.67 -18.18 1.11
N LEU A 199 -2.09 -18.13 2.29
CA LEU A 199 -0.89 -18.88 2.60
C LEU A 199 -1.21 -20.38 2.66
N SER A 200 -0.60 -21.16 1.78
CA SER A 200 -0.75 -22.60 1.76
C SER A 200 0.11 -23.28 2.83
N ARG A 201 -0.17 -24.54 3.12
CA ARG A 201 0.66 -25.35 4.03
C ARG A 201 2.11 -25.52 3.55
N ALA A 202 2.35 -25.35 2.26
CA ALA A 202 3.70 -25.38 1.68
C ALA A 202 4.47 -24.06 1.84
N GLY A 203 3.94 -23.07 2.58
CA GLY A 203 4.61 -21.81 2.84
C GLY A 203 4.57 -20.81 1.66
N ALA A 204 3.72 -21.03 0.65
CA ALA A 204 3.57 -20.11 -0.48
C ALA A 204 2.13 -19.63 -0.60
N TYR A 205 1.95 -18.38 -1.01
CA TYR A 205 0.62 -17.86 -1.32
C TYR A 205 0.08 -18.48 -2.61
N ARG A 206 -1.20 -18.85 -2.58
CA ARG A 206 -1.91 -19.40 -3.73
C ARG A 206 -3.25 -18.72 -3.90
N GLN A 207 -3.64 -18.47 -5.14
CA GLN A 207 -4.96 -17.98 -5.48
C GLN A 207 -6.02 -19.03 -5.11
N VAL A 208 -7.00 -18.62 -4.30
CA VAL A 208 -8.14 -19.46 -3.88
C VAL A 208 -9.45 -18.96 -4.45
N LEU A 209 -9.51 -17.69 -4.85
CA LEU A 209 -10.70 -17.10 -5.46
C LEU A 209 -10.28 -16.08 -6.51
N ARG A 210 -11.01 -16.05 -7.64
CA ARG A 210 -10.96 -14.99 -8.64
C ARG A 210 -12.32 -14.82 -9.28
N TYR A 211 -12.83 -13.59 -9.29
CA TYR A 211 -14.09 -13.28 -9.96
C TYR A 211 -14.14 -11.83 -10.43
N ARG A 212 -15.11 -11.55 -11.30
CA ARG A 212 -15.43 -10.19 -11.72
C ARG A 212 -16.45 -9.58 -10.77
N SER A 213 -16.09 -8.45 -10.19
CA SER A 213 -17.01 -7.63 -9.40
C SER A 213 -17.82 -6.72 -10.31
N ALA A 214 -19.07 -6.42 -9.89
CA ALA A 214 -19.90 -5.39 -10.51
C ALA A 214 -19.66 -3.99 -9.92
N THR A 215 -18.87 -3.87 -8.85
CA THR A 215 -18.45 -2.60 -8.24
C THR A 215 -17.68 -1.75 -9.27
N ARG A 216 -17.99 -0.47 -9.33
CA ARG A 216 -17.37 0.47 -10.28
C ARG A 216 -16.75 1.64 -9.53
N TYR A 217 -15.70 2.19 -10.11
CA TYR A 217 -15.14 3.44 -9.63
C TYR A 217 -16.18 4.55 -9.68
N ASN A 218 -16.27 5.33 -8.60
CA ASN A 218 -17.17 6.49 -8.49
C ASN A 218 -18.67 6.14 -8.63
N ASP A 219 -19.07 4.96 -8.15
CA ASP A 219 -20.46 4.52 -8.13
C ASP A 219 -21.30 5.16 -7.00
N GLY A 220 -20.67 6.02 -6.19
CA GLY A 220 -21.27 6.68 -5.03
C GLY A 220 -21.08 5.93 -3.72
N ASN A 221 -20.46 4.77 -3.71
CA ASN A 221 -20.07 4.07 -2.50
C ASN A 221 -18.82 4.73 -1.90
N THR A 222 -18.84 5.04 -0.60
CA THR A 222 -17.69 5.63 0.09
C THR A 222 -16.65 4.60 0.53
N LEU A 223 -16.99 3.32 0.46
CA LEU A 223 -16.08 2.22 0.81
C LEU A 223 -15.06 1.97 -0.30
N ALA A 224 -13.88 1.58 0.08
CA ALA A 224 -12.89 1.01 -0.82
C ALA A 224 -13.44 -0.28 -1.47
N VAL A 225 -12.94 -0.63 -2.65
CA VAL A 225 -13.48 -1.75 -3.44
C VAL A 225 -13.42 -3.06 -2.67
N ILE A 226 -12.30 -3.37 -2.01
CA ILE A 226 -12.17 -4.61 -1.22
C ILE A 226 -13.19 -4.63 -0.07
N ASP A 227 -13.39 -3.51 0.62
CA ASP A 227 -14.38 -3.43 1.71
C ASP A 227 -15.80 -3.63 1.18
N SER A 228 -16.12 -3.02 0.05
CA SER A 228 -17.40 -3.20 -0.63
C SER A 228 -17.64 -4.68 -1.02
N GLU A 229 -16.60 -5.36 -1.46
CA GLU A 229 -16.68 -6.75 -1.94
C GLU A 229 -16.58 -7.81 -0.82
N MET A 230 -16.32 -7.45 0.43
CA MET A 230 -16.18 -8.42 1.52
C MET A 230 -17.32 -9.42 1.63
N PRO A 231 -18.64 -9.04 1.56
CA PRO A 231 -19.74 -10.01 1.59
C PRO A 231 -19.70 -10.99 0.42
N ASN A 232 -19.30 -10.54 -0.76
CA ASN A 232 -19.16 -11.41 -1.93
C ASN A 232 -18.00 -12.38 -1.76
N ILE A 233 -16.84 -11.89 -1.32
CA ILE A 233 -15.64 -12.70 -1.10
C ILE A 233 -15.95 -13.79 -0.08
N GLU A 234 -16.46 -13.42 1.08
CA GLU A 234 -16.75 -14.37 2.15
C GLU A 234 -17.84 -15.36 1.77
N ARG A 235 -18.90 -14.93 1.05
CA ARG A 235 -19.94 -15.83 0.54
C ARG A 235 -19.38 -16.86 -0.44
N GLN A 236 -18.53 -16.45 -1.39
CA GLN A 236 -17.95 -17.38 -2.38
C GLN A 236 -16.98 -18.37 -1.74
N LEU A 237 -16.35 -18.00 -0.64
CA LEU A 237 -15.49 -18.87 0.15
C LEU A 237 -16.24 -19.68 1.21
N GLY A 238 -17.58 -19.51 1.32
CA GLY A 238 -18.41 -20.21 2.31
C GLY A 238 -18.21 -19.75 3.75
N LEU A 239 -17.64 -18.55 3.94
CA LEU A 239 -17.33 -17.96 5.25
C LEU A 239 -18.46 -17.09 5.80
N TRP A 240 -19.41 -16.68 4.97
CA TRP A 240 -20.57 -15.87 5.32
C TRP A 240 -21.81 -16.31 4.52
N LYS A 241 -22.98 -16.21 5.14
CA LYS A 241 -24.28 -16.52 4.52
C LYS A 241 -25.26 -15.35 4.67
N PRO A 242 -26.15 -15.12 3.70
CA PRO A 242 -27.25 -14.16 3.83
C PRO A 242 -28.06 -14.42 5.09
N GLY A 243 -28.32 -13.39 5.87
CA GLY A 243 -29.02 -13.47 7.15
C GLY A 243 -28.10 -13.45 8.38
N GLU A 244 -26.82 -13.67 8.21
CA GLU A 244 -25.81 -13.43 9.24
C GLU A 244 -25.47 -11.94 9.33
N PRO A 245 -24.87 -11.44 10.44
CA PRO A 245 -24.35 -10.09 10.50
C PRO A 245 -23.43 -9.78 9.33
N LEU A 246 -23.56 -8.58 8.76
CA LEU A 246 -22.72 -8.19 7.60
C LEU A 246 -21.24 -8.25 7.96
N PRO A 247 -20.40 -8.77 7.07
CA PRO A 247 -18.97 -8.66 7.24
C PRO A 247 -18.58 -7.18 7.34
N THR A 248 -18.02 -6.80 8.47
CA THR A 248 -17.50 -5.46 8.63
C THR A 248 -16.09 -5.42 8.06
N PRO A 249 -15.75 -4.39 7.27
CA PRO A 249 -14.37 -4.19 6.89
C PRO A 249 -13.50 -4.15 8.15
N SER A 250 -12.43 -4.92 8.18
CA SER A 250 -11.41 -4.72 9.21
C SER A 250 -11.02 -3.25 9.13
N ALA A 251 -10.97 -2.55 10.28
CA ALA A 251 -10.65 -1.13 10.36
C ALA A 251 -9.27 -0.85 9.73
N GLY A 252 -9.23 -0.84 8.40
CA GLY A 252 -8.18 -0.20 7.61
C GLY A 252 -8.37 1.32 7.75
N ASP A 253 -7.48 2.10 7.21
CA ASP A 253 -7.44 3.56 7.32
C ASP A 253 -8.70 4.30 6.79
N GLY A 254 -9.81 3.60 6.61
CA GLY A 254 -11.10 4.09 6.17
C GLY A 254 -11.97 4.63 7.30
N LYS A 255 -12.84 5.58 6.98
CA LYS A 255 -13.87 6.06 7.91
C LYS A 255 -14.77 4.88 8.30
N PRO A 256 -15.12 4.73 9.60
CA PRO A 256 -16.02 3.67 10.02
C PRO A 256 -17.37 3.83 9.30
N CYS A 257 -17.85 2.75 8.71
CA CYS A 257 -19.18 2.72 8.11
C CYS A 257 -20.24 2.68 9.22
N ILE A 258 -21.02 3.75 9.36
CA ILE A 258 -22.01 3.89 10.45
C ILE A 258 -23.28 3.10 10.13
N LYS A 259 -23.64 2.99 8.86
CA LYS A 259 -24.87 2.29 8.39
C LYS A 259 -24.54 1.43 7.19
N PRO A 260 -23.93 0.26 7.39
CA PRO A 260 -23.67 -0.65 6.29
C PRO A 260 -25.00 -1.23 5.76
N THR A 261 -25.15 -1.20 4.45
CA THR A 261 -26.27 -1.82 3.74
C THR A 261 -25.73 -2.76 2.67
N LEU A 262 -26.56 -3.74 2.25
CA LEU A 262 -26.18 -4.65 1.18
C LEU A 262 -26.93 -4.26 -0.09
N ARG A 263 -26.21 -3.88 -1.15
CA ARG A 263 -26.76 -3.60 -2.49
C ARG A 263 -26.11 -4.52 -3.51
N HIS A 264 -26.91 -5.31 -4.21
CA HIS A 264 -26.42 -6.27 -5.22
C HIS A 264 -25.28 -7.17 -4.72
N SER A 265 -25.36 -7.59 -3.46
CA SER A 265 -24.34 -8.38 -2.76
C SER A 265 -23.04 -7.65 -2.40
N ALA A 266 -22.89 -6.37 -2.69
CA ALA A 266 -21.79 -5.53 -2.24
C ALA A 266 -22.20 -4.72 -0.99
N LEU A 267 -21.24 -4.46 -0.12
CA LEU A 267 -21.43 -3.60 1.05
C LEU A 267 -21.41 -2.14 0.62
N TRP A 268 -22.38 -1.38 1.10
CA TRP A 268 -22.46 0.07 0.87
C TRP A 268 -22.46 0.81 2.20
N CYS A 269 -21.87 1.98 2.20
CA CYS A 269 -21.89 2.91 3.32
C CYS A 269 -22.45 4.25 2.88
N GLU A 270 -23.53 4.68 3.52
CA GLU A 270 -24.16 5.98 3.31
C GLU A 270 -23.69 6.98 4.34
#